data_369d597ffb8677ed5d907e03ad058314
#
_entry.id   369d597ffb8677ed5d907e03ad058314
#
_cell.length_a   1.000
_cell.length_b   1.000
_cell.length_c   1.000
_cell.angle_alpha   90.00
_cell.angle_beta   90.00
_cell.angle_gamma   90.00
#
_symmetry.space_group_name_H-M   'P 1'
#
loop_
_entity.id
_entity.type
_entity.pdbx_description
1 polymer ?
#
loop_
_entity_poly.entity_id
_entity_poly.type
_entity_poly.pdbx_seq_one_letter_code
_entity_poly.pdbx_strand_id
1 'polypeptide(L)'
;IRQLKKYVTEDTEILDVGCGSGILGMLALKFGAKHSVGTDLDPCAIDATYENMDNNGISRDQYEVMIGNIIDDKEVQDKVGYEKYDIVAANILADVLVPLTPVIIHQLKKGGIYITSGIIEDKEEVVVEAVKKAGLEVLEVNHQGEWVSVTARKN
;
A
#
# COMPACT_ATOMS: atom_id res chain seq x y z
N ILE A 1 -9.04 5.20 -3.15
CA ILE A 1 -8.88 5.80 -4.50
C ILE A 1 -8.68 7.30 -4.40
N ARG A 2 -9.54 8.00 -3.67
CA ARG A 2 -9.45 9.46 -3.51
C ARG A 2 -8.10 9.93 -2.98
N GLN A 3 -7.57 9.23 -1.98
CA GLN A 3 -6.27 9.57 -1.39
C GLN A 3 -5.12 9.28 -2.36
N LEU A 4 -5.19 8.20 -3.12
CA LEU A 4 -4.20 7.91 -4.16
C LEU A 4 -4.14 9.06 -5.17
N LYS A 5 -5.29 9.47 -5.68
CA LYS A 5 -5.35 10.56 -6.65
C LYS A 5 -4.76 11.86 -6.12
N LYS A 6 -4.94 12.11 -4.82
CA LYS A 6 -4.44 13.32 -4.16
C LYS A 6 -2.90 13.38 -4.09
N TYR A 7 -2.25 12.24 -3.87
CA TYR A 7 -0.81 12.20 -3.58
C TYR A 7 0.06 11.67 -4.73
N VAL A 8 -0.51 11.04 -5.75
CA VAL A 8 0.27 10.49 -6.87
C VAL A 8 0.78 11.62 -7.77
N THR A 9 2.08 11.56 -8.11
CA THR A 9 2.73 12.43 -9.09
C THR A 9 3.47 11.58 -10.11
N GLU A 10 4.07 12.19 -11.12
CA GLU A 10 4.84 11.49 -12.16
C GLU A 10 6.12 10.83 -11.64
N ASP A 11 6.57 11.22 -10.43
CA ASP A 11 7.76 10.63 -9.81
C ASP A 11 7.43 9.58 -8.75
N THR A 12 6.15 9.32 -8.51
CA THR A 12 5.70 8.44 -7.42
C THR A 12 6.05 6.98 -7.68
N GLU A 13 6.70 6.36 -6.71
CA GLU A 13 6.82 4.91 -6.60
C GLU A 13 5.90 4.44 -5.48
N ILE A 14 5.02 3.49 -5.78
CA ILE A 14 4.03 2.98 -4.83
C ILE A 14 4.25 1.51 -4.51
N LEU A 15 4.08 1.15 -3.23
CA LEU A 15 4.02 -0.22 -2.75
C LEU A 15 2.58 -0.52 -2.33
N ASP A 16 2.01 -1.57 -2.93
CA ASP A 16 0.67 -2.06 -2.61
C ASP A 16 0.78 -3.37 -1.84
N VAL A 17 0.54 -3.33 -0.53
CA VAL A 17 0.63 -4.51 0.33
C VAL A 17 -0.71 -5.26 0.31
N GLY A 18 -0.67 -6.56 -0.01
CA GLY A 18 -1.86 -7.35 -0.22
C GLY A 18 -2.52 -6.98 -1.54
N CYS A 19 -1.75 -6.95 -2.62
CA CYS A 19 -2.19 -6.38 -3.89
C CYS A 19 -3.33 -7.14 -4.59
N GLY A 20 -3.47 -8.44 -4.35
CA GLY A 20 -4.51 -9.26 -5.00
C GLY A 20 -4.43 -9.18 -6.51
N SER A 21 -5.44 -8.60 -7.15
CA SER A 21 -5.48 -8.41 -8.61
C SER A 21 -4.72 -7.17 -9.09
N GLY A 22 -4.11 -6.42 -8.18
CA GLY A 22 -3.26 -5.27 -8.50
C GLY A 22 -3.99 -3.96 -8.77
N ILE A 23 -5.26 -3.85 -8.39
CA ILE A 23 -6.09 -2.69 -8.71
C ILE A 23 -5.52 -1.37 -8.20
N LEU A 24 -5.09 -1.30 -6.93
CA LEU A 24 -4.57 -0.05 -6.37
C LEU A 24 -3.29 0.42 -7.05
N GLY A 25 -2.35 -0.50 -7.30
CA GLY A 25 -1.12 -0.18 -8.01
C GLY A 25 -1.38 0.26 -9.44
N MET A 26 -2.33 -0.38 -10.12
CA MET A 26 -2.71 0.01 -11.47
C MET A 26 -3.39 1.37 -11.51
N LEU A 27 -4.26 1.66 -10.54
CA LEU A 27 -4.88 2.99 -10.42
C LEU A 27 -3.83 4.06 -10.21
N ALA A 28 -2.82 3.79 -9.38
CA ALA A 28 -1.72 4.72 -9.18
C ALA A 28 -0.99 5.01 -10.51
N LEU A 29 -0.73 3.98 -11.31
CA LEU A 29 -0.13 4.13 -12.63
C LEU A 29 -1.02 4.94 -13.57
N LYS A 30 -2.32 4.71 -13.55
CA LYS A 30 -3.29 5.48 -14.34
C LYS A 30 -3.36 6.95 -13.91
N PHE A 31 -3.11 7.23 -12.64
CA PHE A 31 -3.02 8.62 -12.13
C PHE A 31 -1.66 9.26 -12.40
N GLY A 32 -0.73 8.54 -13.00
CA GLY A 32 0.54 9.08 -13.42
C GLY A 32 1.77 8.61 -12.63
N ALA A 33 1.62 7.65 -11.70
CA ALA A 33 2.76 7.12 -10.95
C ALA A 33 3.81 6.53 -11.88
N LYS A 34 5.07 6.60 -11.47
CA LYS A 34 6.21 6.09 -12.23
C LYS A 34 6.28 4.57 -12.25
N HIS A 35 6.06 3.95 -11.10
CA HIS A 35 6.23 2.51 -10.92
C HIS A 35 5.43 2.01 -9.74
N SER A 36 4.94 0.77 -9.82
CA SER A 36 4.22 0.10 -8.73
C SER A 36 4.88 -1.23 -8.40
N VAL A 37 4.92 -1.56 -7.11
CA VAL A 37 5.31 -2.87 -6.61
C VAL A 37 4.16 -3.38 -5.74
N GLY A 38 3.79 -4.64 -5.91
CA GLY A 38 2.78 -5.28 -5.09
C GLY A 38 3.35 -6.49 -4.37
N THR A 39 2.89 -6.73 -3.14
CA THR A 39 3.18 -7.96 -2.41
C THR A 39 1.89 -8.68 -2.07
N ASP A 40 1.92 -10.00 -2.07
CA ASP A 40 0.77 -10.81 -1.67
C ASP A 40 1.24 -12.17 -1.19
N LEU A 41 0.45 -12.81 -0.33
CA LEU A 41 0.71 -14.16 0.16
C LEU A 41 0.29 -15.22 -0.85
N ASP A 42 -0.68 -14.90 -1.71
CA ASP A 42 -1.26 -15.84 -2.66
C ASP A 42 -0.51 -15.79 -4.00
N PRO A 43 0.09 -16.90 -4.45
CA PRO A 43 0.76 -16.95 -5.75
C PRO A 43 -0.14 -16.59 -6.93
N CYS A 44 -1.46 -16.78 -6.80
CA CYS A 44 -2.42 -16.40 -7.84
C CYS A 44 -2.44 -14.90 -8.12
N ALA A 45 -1.94 -14.08 -7.19
CA ALA A 45 -1.85 -12.63 -7.38
C ALA A 45 -0.97 -12.24 -8.56
N ILE A 46 0.06 -13.02 -8.88
CA ILE A 46 0.94 -12.75 -10.02
C ILE A 46 0.14 -12.78 -11.33
N ASP A 47 -0.54 -13.90 -11.59
CA ASP A 47 -1.29 -14.07 -12.85
C ASP A 47 -2.47 -13.09 -12.90
N ALA A 48 -3.18 -12.90 -11.79
CA ALA A 48 -4.32 -12.00 -11.73
C ALA A 48 -3.89 -10.55 -12.03
N THR A 49 -2.78 -10.11 -11.46
CA THR A 49 -2.27 -8.75 -11.67
C THR A 49 -1.82 -8.55 -13.11
N TYR A 50 -1.04 -9.50 -13.66
CA TYR A 50 -0.54 -9.38 -15.02
C TYR A 50 -1.65 -9.47 -16.05
N GLU A 51 -2.67 -10.30 -15.84
CA GLU A 51 -3.84 -10.34 -16.69
C GLU A 51 -4.57 -9.00 -16.72
N ASN A 52 -4.77 -8.39 -15.54
CA ASN A 52 -5.40 -7.08 -15.45
C ASN A 52 -4.55 -5.98 -16.09
N MET A 53 -3.23 -6.05 -15.96
CA MET A 53 -2.32 -5.13 -16.64
C MET A 53 -2.46 -5.20 -18.15
N ASP A 54 -2.46 -6.42 -18.70
CA ASP A 54 -2.63 -6.64 -20.14
C ASP A 54 -3.97 -6.08 -20.62
N ASN A 55 -5.05 -6.32 -19.87
CA ASN A 55 -6.39 -5.82 -20.19
C ASN A 55 -6.52 -4.30 -20.12
N ASN A 56 -5.62 -3.63 -19.41
CA ASN A 56 -5.65 -2.18 -19.20
C ASN A 56 -4.51 -1.45 -19.91
N GLY A 57 -3.76 -2.14 -20.76
CA GLY A 57 -2.68 -1.52 -21.53
C GLY A 57 -1.49 -1.06 -20.69
N ILE A 58 -1.24 -1.70 -19.55
CA ILE A 58 -0.12 -1.38 -18.67
C ILE A 58 1.04 -2.31 -18.97
N SER A 59 2.22 -1.74 -19.22
CA SER A 59 3.42 -2.50 -19.51
C SER A 59 3.93 -3.25 -18.27
N ARG A 60 4.45 -4.45 -18.49
CA ARG A 60 4.95 -5.31 -17.40
C ARG A 60 6.14 -4.75 -16.64
N ASP A 61 6.87 -3.84 -17.23
CA ASP A 61 7.97 -3.15 -16.56
C ASP A 61 7.51 -2.03 -15.60
N GLN A 62 6.23 -1.68 -15.64
CA GLN A 62 5.66 -0.65 -14.74
C GLN A 62 5.16 -1.21 -13.41
N TYR A 63 4.91 -2.50 -13.32
CA TYR A 63 4.35 -3.13 -12.12
C TYR A 63 5.02 -4.47 -11.86
N GLU A 64 5.61 -4.63 -10.68
CA GLU A 64 6.24 -5.89 -10.26
C GLU A 64 5.46 -6.47 -9.06
N VAL A 65 5.17 -7.77 -9.11
CA VAL A 65 4.49 -8.49 -8.03
C VAL A 65 5.46 -9.46 -7.37
N MET A 66 5.55 -9.40 -6.05
CA MET A 66 6.38 -10.28 -5.24
C MET A 66 5.49 -11.09 -4.31
N ILE A 67 5.74 -12.40 -4.23
CA ILE A 67 4.98 -13.29 -3.33
C ILE A 67 5.74 -13.46 -2.03
N GLY A 68 5.04 -13.31 -0.92
CA GLY A 68 5.58 -13.49 0.41
C GLY A 68 4.94 -12.56 1.42
N ASN A 69 5.30 -12.76 2.69
CA ASN A 69 4.79 -11.96 3.79
C ASN A 69 5.81 -10.90 4.20
N ILE A 70 5.55 -9.66 3.80
CA ILE A 70 6.45 -8.54 4.09
C ILE A 70 6.59 -8.27 5.60
N ILE A 71 5.63 -8.73 6.41
CA ILE A 71 5.66 -8.48 7.86
C ILE A 71 6.81 -9.23 8.53
N ASP A 72 7.04 -10.49 8.16
CA ASP A 72 7.99 -11.36 8.85
C ASP A 72 9.08 -11.96 7.95
N ASP A 73 8.98 -11.81 6.62
CA ASP A 73 9.96 -12.36 5.69
C ASP A 73 10.98 -11.30 5.28
N LYS A 74 12.17 -11.41 5.83
CA LYS A 74 13.24 -10.46 5.56
C LYS A 74 13.66 -10.46 4.08
N GLU A 75 13.61 -11.61 3.41
CA GLU A 75 13.94 -11.68 1.98
C GLU A 75 12.98 -10.83 1.15
N VAL A 76 11.69 -10.85 1.49
CA VAL A 76 10.68 -10.02 0.83
C VAL A 76 10.95 -8.54 1.12
N GLN A 77 11.22 -8.21 2.38
CA GLN A 77 11.54 -6.84 2.78
C GLN A 77 12.75 -6.30 2.01
N ASP A 78 13.80 -7.10 1.89
CA ASP A 78 15.03 -6.72 1.19
C ASP A 78 14.78 -6.52 -0.32
N LYS A 79 14.00 -7.39 -0.93
CA LYS A 79 13.65 -7.30 -2.37
C LYS A 79 12.77 -6.09 -2.67
N VAL A 80 11.81 -5.83 -1.80
CA VAL A 80 10.92 -4.68 -1.93
C VAL A 80 11.72 -3.38 -1.82
N GLY A 81 12.67 -3.33 -0.90
CA GLY A 81 13.56 -2.19 -0.72
C GLY A 81 13.16 -1.29 0.45
N TYR A 82 14.11 -0.48 0.89
CA TYR A 82 13.97 0.38 2.07
C TYR A 82 14.01 1.85 1.65
N GLU A 83 13.19 2.67 2.28
CA GLU A 83 13.08 4.12 2.02
C GLU A 83 12.98 4.43 0.52
N LYS A 84 12.18 3.62 -0.17
CA LYS A 84 12.08 3.64 -1.63
C LYS A 84 10.74 4.20 -2.13
N TYR A 85 9.69 4.06 -1.34
CA TYR A 85 8.33 4.34 -1.80
C TYR A 85 7.81 5.67 -1.29
N ASP A 86 7.21 6.42 -2.21
CA ASP A 86 6.52 7.68 -1.89
C ASP A 86 5.16 7.43 -1.28
N ILE A 87 4.53 6.32 -1.67
CA ILE A 87 3.24 5.89 -1.14
C ILE A 87 3.30 4.40 -0.81
N VAL A 88 2.80 4.03 0.35
CA VAL A 88 2.49 2.63 0.68
C VAL A 88 0.98 2.55 0.89
N ALA A 89 0.31 1.72 0.12
CA ALA A 89 -1.12 1.49 0.21
C ALA A 89 -1.38 0.07 0.72
N ALA A 90 -2.35 -0.08 1.60
CA ALA A 90 -2.74 -1.38 2.13
C ALA A 90 -4.26 -1.41 2.34
N ASN A 91 -4.96 -2.19 1.53
CA ASN A 91 -6.39 -2.42 1.66
C ASN A 91 -6.60 -3.83 2.19
N ILE A 92 -6.38 -4.00 3.49
CA ILE A 92 -6.39 -5.30 4.18
C ILE A 92 -7.05 -5.16 5.56
N LEU A 93 -7.30 -6.29 6.21
CA LEU A 93 -7.95 -6.31 7.51
C LEU A 93 -7.11 -5.60 8.58
N ALA A 94 -7.79 -4.99 9.55
CA ALA A 94 -7.14 -4.28 10.65
C ALA A 94 -6.16 -5.16 11.42
N ASP A 95 -6.50 -6.44 11.62
CA ASP A 95 -5.64 -7.39 12.34
C ASP A 95 -4.30 -7.63 11.63
N VAL A 96 -4.23 -7.38 10.33
CA VAL A 96 -3.00 -7.45 9.54
C VAL A 96 -2.32 -6.09 9.49
N LEU A 97 -3.09 -5.00 9.42
CA LEU A 97 -2.56 -3.63 9.40
C LEU A 97 -1.75 -3.29 10.65
N VAL A 98 -2.21 -3.73 11.82
CA VAL A 98 -1.55 -3.43 13.09
C VAL A 98 -0.11 -3.97 13.12
N PRO A 99 0.15 -5.27 12.85
CA PRO A 99 1.54 -5.76 12.79
C PRO A 99 2.33 -5.28 11.57
N LEU A 100 1.66 -4.92 10.48
CA LEU A 100 2.31 -4.42 9.27
C LEU A 100 2.92 -3.03 9.47
N THR A 101 2.20 -2.16 10.14
CA THR A 101 2.55 -0.72 10.25
C THR A 101 3.98 -0.47 10.74
N PRO A 102 4.48 -1.11 11.83
CA PRO A 102 5.86 -0.87 12.26
C PRO A 102 6.91 -1.42 11.29
N VAL A 103 6.53 -2.28 10.36
CA VAL A 103 7.44 -2.84 9.35
C VAL A 103 7.54 -1.92 8.14
N ILE A 104 6.39 -1.49 7.59
CA ILE A 104 6.38 -0.74 6.32
C ILE A 104 6.93 0.69 6.44
N ILE A 105 7.07 1.21 7.64
CA ILE A 105 7.72 2.52 7.82
C ILE A 105 9.15 2.49 7.29
N HIS A 106 9.78 1.33 7.24
CA HIS A 106 11.14 1.17 6.72
C HIS A 106 11.20 1.16 5.19
N GLN A 107 10.10 0.81 4.52
CA GLN A 107 9.98 0.87 3.07
C GLN A 107 9.59 2.26 2.58
N LEU A 108 8.96 3.04 3.44
CA LEU A 108 8.44 4.37 3.12
C LEU A 108 9.54 5.43 3.23
N LYS A 109 9.63 6.31 2.25
CA LYS A 109 10.54 7.47 2.30
C LYS A 109 10.10 8.47 3.36
N LYS A 110 11.02 9.31 3.82
CA LYS A 110 10.68 10.49 4.60
C LYS A 110 9.76 11.38 3.77
N GLY A 111 8.68 11.86 4.38
CA GLY A 111 7.65 12.61 3.66
C GLY A 111 6.67 11.72 2.90
N GLY A 112 6.91 10.42 2.88
CA GLY A 112 6.04 9.45 2.20
C GLY A 112 4.70 9.30 2.90
N ILE A 113 3.71 8.82 2.14
CA ILE A 113 2.32 8.71 2.58
C ILE A 113 1.93 7.24 2.72
N TYR A 114 1.33 6.92 3.85
CA TYR A 114 0.78 5.60 4.15
C TYR A 114 -0.74 5.69 4.08
N ILE A 115 -1.35 4.93 3.17
CA ILE A 115 -2.80 4.91 2.98
C ILE A 115 -3.32 3.53 3.35
N THR A 116 -4.12 3.46 4.41
CA THR A 116 -4.78 2.21 4.80
C THR A 116 -6.26 2.30 4.51
N SER A 117 -6.87 1.16 4.16
CA SER A 117 -8.31 1.06 3.93
C SER A 117 -8.78 -0.37 4.20
N GLY A 118 -10.09 -0.61 4.08
CA GLY A 118 -10.65 -1.91 4.42
C GLY A 118 -10.83 -2.13 5.92
N ILE A 119 -10.81 -1.03 6.69
CA ILE A 119 -10.94 -1.07 8.15
C ILE A 119 -12.42 -0.92 8.50
N ILE A 120 -12.95 -1.84 9.31
CA ILE A 120 -14.30 -1.65 9.84
C ILE A 120 -14.26 -0.64 11.00
N GLU A 121 -15.36 0.09 11.17
CA GLU A 121 -15.46 1.18 12.14
C GLU A 121 -15.02 0.80 13.55
N ASP A 122 -15.36 -0.41 14.02
CA ASP A 122 -14.98 -0.92 15.34
C ASP A 122 -13.47 -1.02 15.55
N LYS A 123 -12.68 -1.07 14.46
CA LYS A 123 -11.22 -1.21 14.49
C LYS A 123 -10.48 0.09 14.21
N GLU A 124 -11.19 1.19 13.98
CA GLU A 124 -10.58 2.48 13.66
C GLU A 124 -9.55 2.90 14.70
N GLU A 125 -9.93 2.88 15.98
CA GLU A 125 -9.06 3.34 17.07
C GLU A 125 -7.77 2.53 17.16
N VAL A 126 -7.87 1.21 17.04
CA VAL A 126 -6.72 0.29 17.09
C VAL A 126 -5.72 0.60 15.97
N VAL A 127 -6.23 0.84 14.75
CA VAL A 127 -5.37 1.15 13.60
C VAL A 127 -4.75 2.54 13.76
N VAL A 128 -5.53 3.54 14.15
CA VAL A 128 -5.00 4.91 14.37
C VAL A 128 -3.90 4.91 15.43
N GLU A 129 -4.09 4.18 16.53
CA GLU A 129 -3.07 4.07 17.57
C GLU A 129 -1.80 3.38 17.06
N ALA A 130 -1.93 2.31 16.29
CA ALA A 130 -0.79 1.61 15.69
C ALA A 130 0.01 2.53 14.77
N VAL A 131 -0.68 3.33 13.97
CA VAL A 131 -0.06 4.30 13.06
C VAL A 131 0.71 5.36 13.85
N LYS A 132 0.10 5.92 14.88
CA LYS A 132 0.74 6.92 15.75
C LYS A 132 1.93 6.33 16.51
N LYS A 133 1.79 5.13 17.03
CA LYS A 133 2.85 4.44 17.77
C LYS A 133 4.07 4.16 16.91
N ALA A 134 3.88 3.95 15.63
CA ALA A 134 4.96 3.75 14.67
C ALA A 134 5.70 5.07 14.33
N GLY A 135 5.23 6.20 14.82
CA GLY A 135 5.84 7.50 14.60
C GLY A 135 5.31 8.25 13.38
N LEU A 136 4.23 7.78 12.80
CA LEU A 136 3.61 8.45 11.65
C LEU A 136 2.62 9.53 12.11
N GLU A 137 2.52 10.58 11.32
CA GLU A 137 1.55 11.64 11.55
C GLU A 137 0.25 11.31 10.83
N VAL A 138 -0.86 11.17 11.56
CA VAL A 138 -2.17 10.95 10.94
C VAL A 138 -2.66 12.26 10.32
N LEU A 139 -2.85 12.25 9.01
CA LEU A 139 -3.29 13.42 8.25
C LEU A 139 -4.81 13.46 8.13
N GLU A 140 -5.43 12.30 7.92
CA GLU A 140 -6.85 12.24 7.60
C GLU A 140 -7.41 10.87 7.97
N VAL A 141 -8.62 10.87 8.51
CA VAL A 141 -9.41 9.65 8.73
C VAL A 141 -10.73 9.85 8.00
N ASN A 142 -11.03 8.98 7.06
CA ASN A 142 -12.24 9.07 6.26
C ASN A 142 -13.19 7.91 6.54
N HIS A 143 -14.47 8.21 6.59
CA HIS A 143 -15.52 7.22 6.79
C HIS A 143 -16.40 7.12 5.55
N GLN A 144 -16.73 5.89 5.16
CA GLN A 144 -17.69 5.61 4.10
C GLN A 144 -18.57 4.44 4.56
N GLY A 145 -19.75 4.77 5.11
CA GLY A 145 -20.58 3.78 5.78
C GLY A 145 -19.85 3.23 7.00
N GLU A 146 -19.72 1.92 7.08
CA GLU A 146 -18.99 1.22 8.14
C GLU A 146 -17.49 1.09 7.89
N TRP A 147 -16.99 1.56 6.73
CA TRP A 147 -15.58 1.43 6.33
C TRP A 147 -14.80 2.69 6.62
N VAL A 148 -13.56 2.50 7.06
CA VAL A 148 -12.65 3.57 7.47
C VAL A 148 -11.35 3.49 6.66
N SER A 149 -10.81 4.64 6.30
CA SER A 149 -9.50 4.78 5.68
C SER A 149 -8.67 5.76 6.52
N VAL A 150 -7.41 5.40 6.80
CA VAL A 150 -6.49 6.24 7.55
C VAL A 150 -5.30 6.59 6.65
N THR A 151 -5.03 7.89 6.50
CA THR A 151 -3.90 8.41 5.74
C THR A 151 -2.93 9.08 6.68
N ALA A 152 -1.65 8.70 6.58
CA ALA A 152 -0.60 9.21 7.46
C ALA A 152 0.67 9.53 6.68
N ARG A 153 1.55 10.32 7.30
CA ARG A 153 2.84 10.75 6.71
C ARG A 153 3.99 10.33 7.61
N LYS A 154 5.07 9.90 6.96
CA LYS A 154 6.36 9.68 7.63
C LYS A 154 7.16 10.98 7.60
N ASN A 155 7.33 11.58 8.76
CA ASN A 155 8.11 12.82 8.89
C ASN A 155 9.61 12.58 8.99
#